data_5d32d23a73470914ef5e5778f0adb1ef
#
_entry.id   5d32d23a73470914ef5e5778f0adb1ef
#
_cell.length_a   1.000
_cell.length_b   1.000
_cell.length_c   1.000
_cell.angle_alpha   90.00
_cell.angle_beta   90.00
_cell.angle_gamma   90.00
#
_symmetry.space_group_name_H-M   'P 1'
#
loop_
_entity.id
_entity.type
_entity.pdbx_description
1 polymer ?
#
loop_
_entity_poly.entity_id
_entity_poly.type
_entity_poly.pdbx_seq_one_letter_code
_entity_poly.pdbx_strand_id
1 'polypeptide(L)'
;MSEKKRISIDPITRIEGHLRIDCEIENGVVTNAWSSGTMWRGMENIVKGADPRDAWMIMQRICGVCTTVHAIISVRAVEDAIGAKVPVNAQYIRNMILAAHSIHDHIVHFYQLSAMDWVDITAALKADPEKAADMLKGVSTWSLNSANEFRNVQKKIQALVDSGQLGIFANGYFGHAAMKLPPEVNLIAVAHYLQALECQRDANRVVALLGSKTPHIQNLAIGGVANPINLDSQAVLNHERLMFVKACIDRLTDFINQVYKVDAAVFAAYYPEWLSLGKTSGNYLSVPEYPIDADNSKFMLKGGYVENGDLSTFRPIDQQKDEFVVKGIKESGKHAWYEDDEPLEPWAGLTRPKYTGWQDDGKYSWVKAPTFYGKVVEVGPLAYLMCGLAANDTPTVSHFNELKGIYEKLTGNTLTTDQLHSTLGRIIGRTVHCCAINDILSAQWQMLIDNIAKGDMTAYIKTDIPANGEFRGVGFGEVPRGMLSHWVVIKDGRIENYQAVVPSTWNAGPRNEQDQMGPYELSIIGTPVADPTKPLEVVRTIHSFDPCMSCAVHVVNTENGEVTEVKVL
;
A
#
# COMPACT_ATOMS: atom_id res chain seq x y z
N MET A 1 -36.31 5.34 21.93
CA MET A 1 -35.13 6.12 21.53
C MET A 1 -34.11 5.10 21.07
N SER A 2 -33.56 5.24 19.86
CA SER A 2 -32.49 4.35 19.39
C SER A 2 -31.30 4.46 20.36
N GLU A 3 -30.74 3.33 20.76
CA GLU A 3 -29.55 3.31 21.60
C GLU A 3 -28.35 3.80 20.74
N LYS A 4 -27.94 5.05 20.94
CA LYS A 4 -26.75 5.62 20.28
C LYS A 4 -25.56 5.34 21.19
N LYS A 5 -24.55 4.65 20.64
CA LYS A 5 -23.31 4.29 21.34
C LYS A 5 -22.11 4.82 20.57
N ARG A 6 -21.16 5.45 21.24
CA ARG A 6 -19.85 5.78 20.67
C ARG A 6 -18.83 4.74 21.12
N ILE A 7 -18.04 4.26 20.20
CA ILE A 7 -16.88 3.40 20.45
C ILE A 7 -15.61 4.08 19.92
N SER A 8 -14.49 3.81 20.56
CA SER A 8 -13.16 4.23 20.13
C SER A 8 -12.27 3.01 20.01
N ILE A 9 -11.64 2.84 18.86
CA ILE A 9 -10.65 1.79 18.59
C ILE A 9 -9.31 2.49 18.52
N ASP A 10 -8.55 2.43 19.63
CA ASP A 10 -7.28 3.13 19.80
C ASP A 10 -6.29 2.26 20.58
N PRO A 11 -5.20 1.81 19.94
CA PRO A 11 -4.89 1.95 18.52
C PRO A 11 -5.59 0.89 17.65
N ILE A 12 -5.73 1.18 16.36
CA ILE A 12 -5.89 0.12 15.34
C ILE A 12 -4.58 -0.67 15.28
N THR A 13 -4.64 -1.98 15.50
CA THR A 13 -3.48 -2.89 15.49
C THR A 13 -3.23 -3.47 14.11
N ARG A 14 -2.10 -4.17 13.90
CA ARG A 14 -1.71 -4.80 12.63
C ARG A 14 -1.68 -3.83 11.44
N ILE A 15 -1.23 -2.61 11.71
CA ILE A 15 -0.94 -1.56 10.74
C ILE A 15 0.46 -0.99 11.01
N GLU A 16 0.91 -0.10 10.16
CA GLU A 16 2.10 0.71 10.45
C GLU A 16 1.68 2.03 11.08
N GLY A 17 2.32 2.41 12.21
CA GLY A 17 2.08 3.68 12.91
C GLY A 17 0.84 3.67 13.82
N HIS A 18 0.31 4.85 14.11
CA HIS A 18 -0.72 5.07 15.13
C HIS A 18 -1.99 5.66 14.53
N LEU A 19 -3.06 4.88 14.52
CA LEU A 19 -4.38 5.23 14.02
C LEU A 19 -5.42 4.98 15.11
N ARG A 20 -6.28 5.96 15.33
CA ARG A 20 -7.50 5.87 16.12
C ARG A 20 -8.71 6.03 15.20
N ILE A 21 -9.72 5.19 15.39
CA ILE A 21 -11.02 5.29 14.73
C ILE A 21 -12.10 5.41 15.81
N ASP A 22 -12.86 6.49 15.76
CA ASP A 22 -14.07 6.66 16.57
C ASP A 22 -15.30 6.42 15.69
N CYS A 23 -16.31 5.75 16.23
CA CYS A 23 -17.57 5.47 15.53
C CYS A 23 -18.77 5.74 16.42
N GLU A 24 -19.83 6.29 15.85
CA GLU A 24 -21.16 6.28 16.42
C GLU A 24 -21.95 5.11 15.82
N ILE A 25 -22.56 4.30 16.68
CA ILE A 25 -23.35 3.13 16.30
C ILE A 25 -24.78 3.35 16.75
N GLU A 26 -25.73 3.24 15.83
CA GLU A 26 -27.15 3.28 16.12
C GLU A 26 -27.81 2.01 15.58
N ASN A 27 -28.60 1.32 16.42
CA ASN A 27 -29.24 0.07 16.07
C ASN A 27 -28.26 -1.00 15.48
N GLY A 28 -27.02 -1.05 15.97
CA GLY A 28 -26.02 -2.01 15.53
C GLY A 28 -25.33 -1.67 14.20
N VAL A 29 -25.51 -0.44 13.69
CA VAL A 29 -24.91 0.02 12.42
C VAL A 29 -24.13 1.32 12.65
N VAL A 30 -22.96 1.45 12.01
CA VAL A 30 -22.15 2.69 12.06
C VAL A 30 -22.85 3.81 11.30
N THR A 31 -23.09 4.94 11.98
CA THR A 31 -23.77 6.12 11.41
C THR A 31 -22.88 7.34 11.27
N ASN A 32 -21.78 7.42 12.03
CA ASN A 32 -20.81 8.50 11.95
C ASN A 32 -19.42 7.99 12.34
N ALA A 33 -18.36 8.65 11.84
CA ALA A 33 -16.99 8.21 12.09
C ALA A 33 -15.97 9.35 12.04
N TRP A 34 -14.84 9.13 12.72
CA TRP A 34 -13.65 10.00 12.71
C TRP A 34 -12.40 9.16 12.58
N SER A 35 -11.52 9.54 11.65
CA SER A 35 -10.20 8.95 11.43
C SER A 35 -9.12 9.88 11.95
N SER A 36 -8.33 9.44 12.92
CA SER A 36 -7.29 10.25 13.54
C SER A 36 -5.93 9.57 13.49
N GLY A 37 -4.99 10.19 12.79
CA GLY A 37 -3.57 9.93 13.02
C GLY A 37 -3.16 10.60 14.32
N THR A 38 -2.66 9.80 15.28
CA THR A 38 -2.40 10.26 16.66
C THR A 38 -0.93 10.56 16.94
N MET A 39 -0.05 10.50 15.92
CA MET A 39 1.38 10.77 16.02
C MET A 39 1.84 11.74 14.92
N TRP A 40 2.80 12.63 15.21
CA TRP A 40 3.40 13.56 14.25
C TRP A 40 4.94 13.58 14.39
N ARG A 41 5.78 13.60 13.30
CA ARG A 41 7.26 13.59 13.35
C ARG A 41 7.98 14.71 12.58
N GLY A 42 7.31 15.52 11.71
CA GLY A 42 7.86 16.68 10.99
C GLY A 42 8.99 16.40 10.01
N MET A 43 8.97 15.27 9.31
CA MET A 43 10.02 14.89 8.35
C MET A 43 10.22 15.96 7.27
N GLU A 44 9.14 16.63 6.86
CA GLU A 44 9.17 17.74 5.91
C GLU A 44 9.96 18.95 6.43
N ASN A 45 9.91 19.20 7.74
CA ASN A 45 10.70 20.27 8.37
C ASN A 45 12.15 19.84 8.59
N ILE A 46 12.41 18.57 8.88
CA ILE A 46 13.76 18.03 9.11
C ILE A 46 14.63 18.14 7.85
N VAL A 47 14.05 17.99 6.67
CA VAL A 47 14.79 18.00 5.41
C VAL A 47 15.09 19.42 4.90
N LYS A 48 14.45 20.47 5.44
CA LYS A 48 14.72 21.87 5.07
C LYS A 48 16.16 22.26 5.40
N GLY A 49 16.80 22.98 4.48
CA GLY A 49 18.21 23.36 4.57
C GLY A 49 19.21 22.25 4.20
N ALA A 50 18.75 21.01 4.02
CA ALA A 50 19.61 19.90 3.61
C ALA A 50 20.07 20.05 2.15
N ASP A 51 21.14 19.32 1.80
CA ASP A 51 21.54 19.16 0.41
C ASP A 51 20.48 18.33 -0.34
N PRO A 52 19.99 18.76 -1.50
CA PRO A 52 19.01 18.01 -2.27
C PRO A 52 19.41 16.56 -2.57
N ARG A 53 20.73 16.27 -2.68
CA ARG A 53 21.25 14.92 -2.89
C ARG A 53 21.00 13.97 -1.73
N ASP A 54 20.80 14.51 -0.51
CA ASP A 54 20.58 13.74 0.72
C ASP A 54 19.07 13.60 1.06
N ALA A 55 18.20 14.33 0.35
CA ALA A 55 16.75 14.35 0.62
C ALA A 55 16.16 12.93 0.71
N TRP A 56 16.47 12.07 -0.24
CA TRP A 56 15.94 10.71 -0.29
C TRP A 56 16.38 9.85 0.90
N MET A 57 17.61 10.04 1.41
CA MET A 57 18.10 9.33 2.58
C MET A 57 17.34 9.72 3.86
N ILE A 58 16.95 10.99 3.96
CA ILE A 58 16.13 11.50 5.06
C ILE A 58 14.68 11.03 4.89
N MET A 59 14.09 11.28 3.71
CA MET A 59 12.68 11.03 3.45
C MET A 59 12.30 9.55 3.44
N GLN A 60 13.21 8.64 3.11
CA GLN A 60 12.91 7.21 3.26
C GLN A 60 12.64 6.79 4.72
N ARG A 61 13.08 7.59 5.73
CA ARG A 61 12.80 7.35 7.15
C ARG A 61 11.38 7.74 7.57
N ILE A 62 10.57 8.26 6.63
CA ILE A 62 9.15 8.43 6.85
C ILE A 62 8.53 7.10 7.29
N CYS A 63 8.90 5.99 6.66
CA CYS A 63 8.31 4.70 6.97
C CYS A 63 9.36 3.58 7.09
N GLY A 64 9.15 2.69 8.05
CA GLY A 64 9.93 1.47 8.24
C GLY A 64 9.36 0.24 7.54
N VAL A 65 8.14 0.31 7.02
CA VAL A 65 7.47 -0.74 6.23
C VAL A 65 7.62 -0.46 4.75
N CYS A 66 7.10 0.65 4.23
CA CYS A 66 7.27 1.07 2.84
C CYS A 66 8.65 1.74 2.61
N THR A 67 9.70 1.03 2.86
CA THR A 67 11.07 1.53 3.07
C THR A 67 11.75 2.07 1.81
N THR A 68 11.32 1.67 0.63
CA THR A 68 11.96 2.01 -0.65
C THR A 68 11.23 3.12 -1.38
N VAL A 69 9.90 3.18 -1.24
CA VAL A 69 9.04 4.03 -2.06
C VAL A 69 9.35 5.52 -1.88
N HIS A 70 9.47 5.97 -0.62
CA HIS A 70 9.82 7.35 -0.33
C HIS A 70 11.19 7.75 -0.87
N ALA A 71 12.16 6.83 -0.85
CA ALA A 71 13.48 7.07 -1.41
C ALA A 71 13.41 7.32 -2.92
N ILE A 72 12.74 6.42 -3.66
CA ILE A 72 12.62 6.50 -5.11
C ILE A 72 11.86 7.76 -5.54
N ILE A 73 10.72 8.05 -4.89
CA ILE A 73 9.90 9.21 -5.25
C ILE A 73 10.59 10.52 -4.86
N SER A 74 11.33 10.56 -3.75
CA SER A 74 12.13 11.72 -3.37
C SER A 74 13.26 12.01 -4.36
N VAL A 75 13.95 10.99 -4.86
CA VAL A 75 14.97 11.15 -5.92
C VAL A 75 14.32 11.72 -7.18
N ARG A 76 13.17 11.18 -7.62
CA ARG A 76 12.42 11.68 -8.78
C ARG A 76 12.05 13.16 -8.64
N ALA A 77 11.64 13.60 -7.44
CA ALA A 77 11.30 15.00 -7.20
C ALA A 77 12.49 15.94 -7.38
N VAL A 78 13.66 15.56 -6.87
CA VAL A 78 14.88 16.35 -7.03
C VAL A 78 15.37 16.31 -8.49
N GLU A 79 15.33 15.16 -9.13
CA GLU A 79 15.69 15.01 -10.55
C GLU A 79 14.81 15.86 -11.45
N ASP A 80 13.49 15.91 -11.18
CA ASP A 80 12.57 16.79 -11.89
C ASP A 80 12.89 18.26 -11.69
N ALA A 81 13.18 18.70 -10.44
CA ALA A 81 13.52 20.09 -10.14
C ALA A 81 14.71 20.60 -10.93
N ILE A 82 15.73 19.77 -11.15
CA ILE A 82 16.99 20.19 -11.80
C ILE A 82 17.12 19.69 -13.24
N GLY A 83 16.12 18.98 -13.78
CA GLY A 83 16.17 18.42 -15.13
C GLY A 83 17.23 17.32 -15.30
N ALA A 84 17.48 16.51 -14.27
CA ALA A 84 18.47 15.45 -14.31
C ALA A 84 18.07 14.32 -15.27
N LYS A 85 19.05 13.82 -16.04
CA LYS A 85 18.84 12.62 -16.88
C LYS A 85 19.20 11.36 -16.13
N VAL A 86 18.40 10.32 -16.30
CA VAL A 86 18.59 9.02 -15.65
C VAL A 86 18.81 7.95 -16.72
N PRO A 87 19.90 7.16 -16.66
CA PRO A 87 20.12 6.06 -17.60
C PRO A 87 18.99 5.02 -17.51
N VAL A 88 18.68 4.41 -18.64
CA VAL A 88 17.58 3.41 -18.70
C VAL A 88 17.85 2.19 -17.80
N ASN A 89 19.11 1.75 -17.66
CA ASN A 89 19.45 0.67 -16.72
C ASN A 89 19.17 1.05 -15.27
N ALA A 90 19.40 2.32 -14.90
CA ALA A 90 19.04 2.80 -13.57
C ALA A 90 17.51 2.79 -13.35
N GLN A 91 16.73 3.14 -14.39
CA GLN A 91 15.26 3.00 -14.32
C GLN A 91 14.85 1.53 -14.11
N TYR A 92 15.43 0.60 -14.87
CA TYR A 92 15.13 -0.83 -14.69
C TYR A 92 15.50 -1.34 -13.29
N ILE A 93 16.64 -0.95 -12.74
CA ILE A 93 17.06 -1.33 -11.39
C ILE A 93 16.11 -0.72 -10.35
N ARG A 94 15.78 0.57 -10.44
CA ARG A 94 14.80 1.23 -9.54
C ARG A 94 13.43 0.58 -9.62
N ASN A 95 12.96 0.26 -10.82
CA ASN A 95 11.68 -0.41 -11.05
C ASN A 95 11.65 -1.81 -10.44
N MET A 96 12.71 -2.59 -10.60
CA MET A 96 12.79 -3.93 -9.98
C MET A 96 12.81 -3.85 -8.45
N ILE A 97 13.48 -2.85 -7.86
CA ILE A 97 13.46 -2.61 -6.42
C ILE A 97 12.03 -2.25 -5.97
N LEU A 98 11.38 -1.32 -6.67
CA LEU A 98 10.01 -0.89 -6.35
C LEU A 98 9.02 -2.05 -6.51
N ALA A 99 9.11 -2.81 -7.60
CA ALA A 99 8.23 -3.94 -7.87
C ALA A 99 8.39 -5.06 -6.81
N ALA A 100 9.62 -5.46 -6.52
CA ALA A 100 9.88 -6.49 -5.51
C ALA A 100 9.41 -6.05 -4.11
N HIS A 101 9.62 -4.78 -3.76
CA HIS A 101 9.10 -4.22 -2.51
C HIS A 101 7.58 -4.18 -2.48
N SER A 102 6.93 -3.79 -3.58
CA SER A 102 5.47 -3.75 -3.67
C SER A 102 4.85 -5.15 -3.57
N ILE A 103 5.45 -6.16 -4.19
CA ILE A 103 5.07 -7.57 -4.04
C ILE A 103 5.19 -8.01 -2.58
N HIS A 104 6.32 -7.70 -1.94
CA HIS A 104 6.51 -7.97 -0.51
C HIS A 104 5.39 -7.36 0.33
N ASP A 105 5.11 -6.07 0.18
CA ASP A 105 4.09 -5.37 0.95
C ASP A 105 2.68 -5.92 0.71
N HIS A 106 2.32 -6.27 -0.51
CA HIS A 106 1.02 -6.86 -0.83
C HIS A 106 0.84 -8.24 -0.19
N ILE A 107 1.87 -9.09 -0.22
CA ILE A 107 1.86 -10.41 0.43
C ILE A 107 1.78 -10.25 1.95
N VAL A 108 2.59 -9.37 2.55
CA VAL A 108 2.54 -9.06 3.99
C VAL A 108 1.15 -8.58 4.39
N HIS A 109 0.60 -7.64 3.63
CA HIS A 109 -0.72 -7.10 3.94
C HIS A 109 -1.78 -8.20 3.93
N PHE A 110 -1.86 -8.98 2.86
CA PHE A 110 -2.91 -9.99 2.74
C PHE A 110 -2.81 -11.03 3.86
N TYR A 111 -1.62 -11.64 4.05
CA TYR A 111 -1.47 -12.76 4.98
C TYR A 111 -1.27 -12.35 6.43
N GLN A 112 -0.36 -11.40 6.72
CA GLN A 112 0.02 -11.08 8.10
C GLN A 112 -0.81 -9.96 8.73
N LEU A 113 -1.37 -9.05 7.93
CA LEU A 113 -2.13 -7.91 8.46
C LEU A 113 -3.64 -8.13 8.34
N SER A 114 -4.16 -8.52 7.17
CA SER A 114 -5.58 -8.59 6.89
C SER A 114 -6.20 -9.97 7.13
N ALA A 115 -5.53 -11.08 6.81
CA ALA A 115 -6.12 -12.41 6.91
C ALA A 115 -6.63 -12.76 8.31
N MET A 116 -5.98 -12.23 9.35
CA MET A 116 -6.39 -12.44 10.75
C MET A 116 -7.76 -11.86 11.09
N ASP A 117 -8.35 -11.03 10.24
CA ASP A 117 -9.72 -10.53 10.38
C ASP A 117 -10.77 -11.51 9.85
N TRP A 118 -10.34 -12.47 9.05
CA TRP A 118 -11.20 -13.40 8.30
C TRP A 118 -11.04 -14.85 8.76
N VAL A 119 -9.87 -15.21 9.30
CA VAL A 119 -9.41 -16.57 9.58
C VAL A 119 -9.43 -16.84 11.09
N ASP A 120 -10.17 -17.86 11.52
CA ASP A 120 -10.10 -18.39 12.87
C ASP A 120 -9.11 -19.57 12.91
N ILE A 121 -7.92 -19.31 13.45
CA ILE A 121 -6.83 -20.28 13.53
C ILE A 121 -7.20 -21.46 14.41
N THR A 122 -7.98 -21.26 15.47
CA THR A 122 -8.39 -22.34 16.37
C THR A 122 -9.40 -23.27 15.70
N ALA A 123 -10.20 -22.77 14.77
CA ALA A 123 -11.13 -23.58 13.98
C ALA A 123 -10.39 -24.55 13.04
N ALA A 124 -9.16 -24.21 12.59
CA ALA A 124 -8.32 -25.07 11.73
C ALA A 124 -7.98 -26.42 12.39
N LEU A 125 -8.00 -26.51 13.72
CA LEU A 125 -7.78 -27.78 14.45
C LEU A 125 -8.88 -28.82 14.19
N LYS A 126 -10.05 -28.39 13.76
CA LYS A 126 -11.21 -29.28 13.47
C LYS A 126 -11.24 -29.71 11.99
N ALA A 127 -10.29 -29.25 11.18
CA ALA A 127 -10.27 -29.51 9.75
C ALA A 127 -9.84 -30.95 9.44
N ASP A 128 -10.38 -31.49 8.33
CA ASP A 128 -9.87 -32.69 7.68
C ASP A 128 -8.81 -32.31 6.64
N PRO A 129 -7.53 -32.69 6.83
CA PRO A 129 -6.45 -32.34 5.90
C PRO A 129 -6.62 -32.91 4.50
N GLU A 130 -7.23 -34.10 4.33
CA GLU A 130 -7.52 -34.70 3.03
C GLU A 130 -8.56 -33.85 2.28
N LYS A 131 -9.65 -33.51 2.97
CA LYS A 131 -10.68 -32.65 2.41
C LYS A 131 -10.14 -31.25 2.05
N ALA A 132 -9.27 -30.68 2.89
CA ALA A 132 -8.61 -29.42 2.59
C ALA A 132 -7.81 -29.47 1.29
N ALA A 133 -7.02 -30.55 1.09
CA ALA A 133 -6.28 -30.77 -0.14
C ALA A 133 -7.20 -30.95 -1.36
N ASP A 134 -8.31 -31.69 -1.19
CA ASP A 134 -9.28 -31.93 -2.26
C ASP A 134 -9.99 -30.64 -2.72
N MET A 135 -10.28 -29.71 -1.81
CA MET A 135 -10.91 -28.42 -2.14
C MET A 135 -10.07 -27.57 -3.09
N LEU A 136 -8.75 -27.72 -3.09
CA LEU A 136 -7.85 -26.95 -3.98
C LEU A 136 -7.62 -27.60 -5.32
N LYS A 137 -8.04 -28.88 -5.50
CA LYS A 137 -7.93 -29.57 -6.79
C LYS A 137 -8.69 -28.81 -7.88
N GLY A 138 -7.99 -28.55 -8.97
CA GLY A 138 -8.55 -27.86 -10.13
C GLY A 138 -8.64 -26.33 -10.04
N VAL A 139 -8.22 -25.73 -8.92
CA VAL A 139 -8.04 -24.25 -8.81
C VAL A 139 -6.59 -23.86 -8.56
N SER A 140 -5.75 -24.78 -8.03
CA SER A 140 -4.33 -24.58 -7.79
C SER A 140 -3.54 -25.85 -8.07
N THR A 141 -2.34 -25.69 -8.62
CA THR A 141 -1.35 -26.76 -8.82
C THR A 141 -0.16 -26.64 -7.86
N TRP A 142 -0.28 -25.80 -6.83
CA TRP A 142 0.78 -25.57 -5.84
C TRP A 142 1.13 -26.86 -5.10
N SER A 143 2.41 -27.25 -5.15
CA SER A 143 2.86 -28.56 -4.66
C SER A 143 2.70 -28.75 -3.14
N LEU A 144 2.66 -27.67 -2.36
CA LEU A 144 2.44 -27.71 -0.92
C LEU A 144 0.95 -27.79 -0.53
N ASN A 145 0.02 -27.77 -1.49
CA ASN A 145 -1.40 -28.03 -1.26
C ASN A 145 -1.66 -29.53 -1.11
N SER A 146 -1.09 -30.12 -0.09
CA SER A 146 -1.18 -31.55 0.16
C SER A 146 -1.68 -31.88 1.56
N ALA A 147 -2.40 -33.00 1.71
CA ALA A 147 -2.88 -33.46 3.00
C ALA A 147 -1.74 -33.63 4.03
N ASN A 148 -0.56 -34.03 3.57
CA ASN A 148 0.60 -34.17 4.45
C ASN A 148 1.08 -32.83 5.02
N GLU A 149 1.17 -31.79 4.17
CA GLU A 149 1.53 -30.46 4.62
C GLU A 149 0.48 -29.89 5.56
N PHE A 150 -0.81 -30.03 5.23
CA PHE A 150 -1.89 -29.57 6.10
C PHE A 150 -1.90 -30.27 7.47
N ARG A 151 -1.60 -31.58 7.55
CA ARG A 151 -1.38 -32.27 8.84
C ARG A 151 -0.20 -31.69 9.61
N ASN A 152 0.89 -31.35 8.94
CA ASN A 152 2.06 -30.76 9.59
C ASN A 152 1.72 -29.37 10.17
N VAL A 153 0.98 -28.56 9.43
CA VAL A 153 0.52 -27.25 9.89
C VAL A 153 -0.44 -27.39 11.07
N GLN A 154 -1.40 -28.32 11.00
CA GLN A 154 -2.35 -28.58 12.09
C GLN A 154 -1.63 -28.98 13.38
N LYS A 155 -0.58 -29.84 13.31
CA LYS A 155 0.25 -30.17 14.46
C LYS A 155 0.97 -28.95 15.06
N LYS A 156 1.47 -28.02 14.22
CA LYS A 156 2.09 -26.78 14.70
C LYS A 156 1.08 -25.89 15.42
N ILE A 157 -0.14 -25.75 14.87
CA ILE A 157 -1.23 -24.99 15.51
C ILE A 157 -1.57 -25.63 16.86
N GLN A 158 -1.72 -26.96 16.92
CA GLN A 158 -2.04 -27.66 18.16
C GLN A 158 -0.97 -27.39 19.24
N ALA A 159 0.31 -27.47 18.88
CA ALA A 159 1.40 -27.19 19.81
C ALA A 159 1.37 -25.75 20.35
N LEU A 160 1.02 -24.77 19.51
CA LEU A 160 0.85 -23.36 19.93
C LEU A 160 -0.32 -23.21 20.91
N VAL A 161 -1.47 -23.85 20.62
CA VAL A 161 -2.64 -23.81 21.49
C VAL A 161 -2.35 -24.49 22.84
N ASP A 162 -1.71 -25.66 22.82
CA ASP A 162 -1.36 -26.44 24.04
C ASP A 162 -0.36 -25.67 24.93
N SER A 163 0.53 -24.88 24.33
CA SER A 163 1.47 -24.04 25.07
C SER A 163 0.83 -22.82 25.75
N GLY A 164 -0.42 -22.47 25.39
CA GLY A 164 -1.09 -21.25 25.80
C GLY A 164 -0.47 -19.97 25.22
N GLN A 165 0.49 -20.09 24.30
CA GLN A 165 1.22 -18.96 23.71
C GLN A 165 0.91 -18.85 22.21
N LEU A 166 -0.27 -18.33 21.89
CA LEU A 166 -0.67 -18.11 20.50
C LEU A 166 0.17 -17.05 19.78
N GLY A 167 0.94 -16.23 20.53
CA GLY A 167 1.81 -15.20 19.96
C GLY A 167 1.05 -14.23 19.06
N ILE A 168 1.54 -14.05 17.84
CA ILE A 168 0.94 -13.16 16.84
C ILE A 168 -0.48 -13.57 16.44
N PHE A 169 -0.90 -14.78 16.71
CA PHE A 169 -2.26 -15.25 16.43
C PHE A 169 -3.27 -14.92 17.54
N ALA A 170 -2.85 -14.39 18.67
CA ALA A 170 -3.72 -13.99 19.77
C ALA A 170 -4.43 -12.63 19.47
N ASN A 171 -5.31 -12.61 18.46
CA ASN A 171 -5.99 -11.37 18.01
C ASN A 171 -7.29 -11.04 18.77
N GLY A 172 -7.73 -11.92 19.68
CA GLY A 172 -8.94 -11.70 20.49
C GLY A 172 -10.28 -11.89 19.77
N TYR A 173 -10.30 -12.22 18.48
CA TYR A 173 -11.52 -12.34 17.67
C TYR A 173 -11.95 -13.78 17.36
N PHE A 174 -11.25 -14.80 17.86
CA PHE A 174 -11.61 -16.19 17.61
C PHE A 174 -13.04 -16.50 18.11
N GLY A 175 -13.82 -17.15 17.25
CA GLY A 175 -15.24 -17.43 17.51
C GLY A 175 -16.17 -16.24 17.31
N HIS A 176 -15.67 -15.10 16.78
CA HIS A 176 -16.52 -13.96 16.45
C HIS A 176 -17.53 -14.31 15.36
N ALA A 177 -18.79 -13.83 15.49
CA ALA A 177 -19.88 -14.15 14.56
C ALA A 177 -19.60 -13.76 13.09
N ALA A 178 -18.73 -12.76 12.87
CA ALA A 178 -18.32 -12.34 11.54
C ALA A 178 -17.27 -13.26 10.89
N MET A 179 -16.69 -14.24 11.60
CA MET A 179 -15.77 -15.24 11.05
C MET A 179 -16.56 -16.46 10.57
N LYS A 180 -16.60 -16.70 9.25
CA LYS A 180 -17.49 -17.69 8.63
C LYS A 180 -16.79 -18.82 7.86
N LEU A 181 -15.44 -18.81 7.80
CA LEU A 181 -14.71 -19.83 7.05
C LEU A 181 -14.90 -21.22 7.69
N PRO A 182 -15.13 -22.28 6.88
CA PRO A 182 -15.13 -23.64 7.39
C PRO A 182 -13.73 -24.05 7.88
N PRO A 183 -13.62 -25.09 8.74
CA PRO A 183 -12.35 -25.51 9.31
C PRO A 183 -11.26 -25.76 8.28
N GLU A 184 -11.60 -26.41 7.15
CA GLU A 184 -10.65 -26.74 6.10
C GLU A 184 -10.07 -25.48 5.43
N VAL A 185 -10.89 -24.46 5.17
CA VAL A 185 -10.44 -23.19 4.58
C VAL A 185 -9.58 -22.41 5.58
N ASN A 186 -9.92 -22.44 6.88
CA ASN A 186 -9.05 -21.88 7.92
C ASN A 186 -7.68 -22.58 7.94
N LEU A 187 -7.62 -23.91 7.81
CA LEU A 187 -6.36 -24.67 7.77
C LEU A 187 -5.53 -24.31 6.52
N ILE A 188 -6.15 -24.23 5.35
CA ILE A 188 -5.52 -23.80 4.10
C ILE A 188 -4.93 -22.39 4.29
N ALA A 189 -5.70 -21.44 4.79
CA ALA A 189 -5.27 -20.05 4.99
C ALA A 189 -4.06 -19.96 5.94
N VAL A 190 -4.03 -20.75 7.02
CA VAL A 190 -2.87 -20.78 7.94
C VAL A 190 -1.65 -21.40 7.27
N ALA A 191 -1.81 -22.45 6.47
CA ALA A 191 -0.70 -23.05 5.73
C ALA A 191 -0.11 -22.03 4.74
N HIS A 192 -0.94 -21.33 3.98
CA HIS A 192 -0.52 -20.31 3.05
C HIS A 192 0.11 -19.09 3.76
N TYR A 193 -0.39 -18.70 4.94
CA TYR A 193 0.26 -17.69 5.80
C TYR A 193 1.72 -18.04 6.10
N LEU A 194 2.00 -19.29 6.47
CA LEU A 194 3.37 -19.74 6.78
C LEU A 194 4.25 -19.75 5.52
N GLN A 195 3.70 -20.15 4.38
CA GLN A 195 4.42 -20.14 3.09
C GLN A 195 4.68 -18.73 2.58
N ALA A 196 3.76 -17.79 2.84
CA ALA A 196 3.94 -16.37 2.50
C ALA A 196 5.18 -15.75 3.17
N LEU A 197 5.59 -16.20 4.35
CA LEU A 197 6.82 -15.75 5.01
C LEU A 197 8.08 -16.05 4.18
N GLU A 198 8.11 -17.19 3.48
CA GLU A 198 9.21 -17.53 2.58
C GLU A 198 9.23 -16.65 1.33
N CYS A 199 8.05 -16.34 0.77
CA CYS A 199 7.91 -15.43 -0.37
C CYS A 199 8.34 -14.01 -0.03
N GLN A 200 7.99 -13.50 1.15
CA GLN A 200 8.48 -12.21 1.64
C GLN A 200 10.01 -12.15 1.69
N ARG A 201 10.64 -13.25 2.15
CA ARG A 201 12.10 -13.35 2.17
C ARG A 201 12.69 -13.25 0.77
N ASP A 202 12.10 -13.92 -0.23
CA ASP A 202 12.61 -13.90 -1.60
C ASP A 202 12.43 -12.50 -2.23
N ALA A 203 11.30 -11.82 -2.02
CA ALA A 203 11.10 -10.45 -2.46
C ALA A 203 12.12 -9.49 -1.82
N ASN A 204 12.36 -9.60 -0.50
CA ASN A 204 13.36 -8.81 0.21
C ASN A 204 14.80 -9.09 -0.25
N ARG A 205 15.12 -10.30 -0.71
CA ARG A 205 16.42 -10.62 -1.30
C ARG A 205 16.67 -9.86 -2.59
N VAL A 206 15.66 -9.73 -3.45
CA VAL A 206 15.73 -8.89 -4.65
C VAL A 206 16.01 -7.44 -4.27
N VAL A 207 15.24 -6.89 -3.32
CA VAL A 207 15.44 -5.52 -2.83
C VAL A 207 16.84 -5.34 -2.24
N ALA A 208 17.30 -6.24 -1.38
CA ALA A 208 18.61 -6.14 -0.73
C ALA A 208 19.76 -6.22 -1.72
N LEU A 209 19.65 -7.10 -2.70
CA LEU A 209 20.71 -7.29 -3.70
C LEU A 209 20.83 -6.10 -4.65
N LEU A 210 19.70 -5.57 -5.12
CA LEU A 210 19.68 -4.42 -6.02
C LEU A 210 19.80 -3.09 -5.27
N GLY A 211 19.23 -2.96 -4.09
CA GLY A 211 19.19 -1.75 -3.27
C GLY A 211 20.34 -1.64 -2.25
N SER A 212 21.30 -2.57 -2.28
CA SER A 212 22.44 -2.70 -1.36
C SER A 212 22.07 -3.14 0.05
N LYS A 213 20.85 -2.94 0.50
CA LYS A 213 20.26 -3.44 1.74
C LYS A 213 18.73 -3.31 1.74
N THR A 214 18.09 -3.97 2.70
CA THR A 214 16.68 -3.77 3.10
C THR A 214 16.60 -3.94 4.62
N PRO A 215 15.77 -3.19 5.36
CA PRO A 215 15.02 -2.00 4.92
C PRO A 215 15.92 -0.80 4.65
N HIS A 216 15.36 0.22 4.00
CA HIS A 216 16.02 1.49 3.66
C HIS A 216 17.24 1.31 2.74
N ILE A 217 16.97 1.23 1.45
CA ILE A 217 17.99 1.06 0.39
C ILE A 217 19.08 2.14 0.44
N GLN A 218 20.25 1.83 -0.11
CA GLN A 218 21.43 2.72 -0.10
C GLN A 218 22.11 2.84 -1.46
N ASN A 219 21.39 2.56 -2.54
CA ASN A 219 21.97 2.57 -3.89
C ASN A 219 21.52 3.73 -4.76
N LEU A 220 20.61 4.60 -4.30
CA LEU A 220 20.12 5.70 -5.12
C LEU A 220 21.12 6.85 -5.20
N ALA A 221 21.14 7.51 -6.34
CA ALA A 221 21.84 8.77 -6.57
C ALA A 221 21.02 9.64 -7.52
N ILE A 222 21.13 10.96 -7.40
CA ILE A 222 20.54 11.89 -8.37
C ILE A 222 21.24 11.66 -9.72
N GLY A 223 20.49 11.25 -10.73
CA GLY A 223 21.00 10.86 -12.04
C GLY A 223 21.25 9.35 -12.19
N GLY A 224 20.74 8.50 -11.29
CA GLY A 224 20.80 7.05 -11.46
C GLY A 224 20.90 6.23 -10.19
N VAL A 225 21.69 5.15 -10.23
CA VAL A 225 21.98 4.26 -9.11
C VAL A 225 23.47 4.03 -8.94
N ALA A 226 23.91 3.78 -7.72
CA ALA A 226 25.30 3.51 -7.38
C ALA A 226 25.69 2.01 -7.58
N ASN A 227 24.97 1.29 -8.43
CA ASN A 227 25.27 -0.11 -8.77
C ASN A 227 26.09 -0.16 -10.07
N PRO A 228 27.41 -0.32 -10.04
CA PRO A 228 28.13 -0.59 -11.26
C PRO A 228 27.70 -1.94 -11.83
N ILE A 229 27.59 -2.02 -13.16
CA ILE A 229 27.31 -3.25 -13.87
C ILE A 229 28.62 -3.75 -14.49
N ASN A 230 29.05 -4.94 -14.08
CA ASN A 230 30.22 -5.61 -14.68
C ASN A 230 30.04 -7.12 -14.49
N LEU A 231 29.84 -7.80 -15.60
CA LEU A 231 29.51 -9.23 -15.60
C LEU A 231 30.63 -10.13 -15.06
N ASP A 232 31.88 -9.66 -15.11
CA ASP A 232 33.07 -10.39 -14.70
C ASP A 232 33.53 -10.08 -13.26
N SER A 233 32.89 -9.11 -12.59
CA SER A 233 33.29 -8.68 -11.25
C SER A 233 32.36 -9.22 -10.16
N GLN A 234 32.90 -9.91 -9.18
CA GLN A 234 32.14 -10.38 -8.02
C GLN A 234 31.71 -9.25 -7.06
N ALA A 235 32.31 -8.08 -7.15
CA ALA A 235 32.04 -6.97 -6.24
C ALA A 235 30.77 -6.17 -6.59
N VAL A 236 30.25 -6.28 -7.82
CA VAL A 236 29.18 -5.45 -8.37
C VAL A 236 28.03 -6.27 -8.95
N LEU A 237 27.11 -5.64 -9.65
CA LEU A 237 25.99 -6.35 -10.31
C LEU A 237 26.55 -7.16 -11.49
N ASN A 238 26.64 -8.47 -11.29
CA ASN A 238 27.21 -9.44 -12.23
C ASN A 238 26.19 -10.49 -12.65
N HIS A 239 26.62 -11.42 -13.51
CA HIS A 239 25.75 -12.49 -14.02
C HIS A 239 25.14 -13.36 -12.90
N GLU A 240 25.92 -13.77 -11.91
CA GLU A 240 25.45 -14.61 -10.80
C GLU A 240 24.33 -13.93 -10.00
N ARG A 241 24.51 -12.64 -9.66
CA ARG A 241 23.52 -11.85 -8.94
C ARG A 241 22.23 -11.66 -9.75
N LEU A 242 22.36 -11.41 -11.06
CA LEU A 242 21.20 -11.29 -11.96
C LEU A 242 20.41 -12.61 -12.06
N MET A 243 21.10 -13.76 -12.14
CA MET A 243 20.45 -15.07 -12.14
C MET A 243 19.81 -15.42 -10.79
N PHE A 244 20.43 -15.01 -9.68
CA PHE A 244 19.83 -15.17 -8.36
C PHE A 244 18.52 -14.36 -8.22
N VAL A 245 18.50 -13.11 -8.74
CA VAL A 245 17.28 -12.29 -8.80
C VAL A 245 16.21 -13.02 -9.60
N LYS A 246 16.54 -13.57 -10.78
CA LYS A 246 15.60 -14.33 -11.61
C LYS A 246 14.99 -15.53 -10.86
N ALA A 247 15.82 -16.29 -10.15
CA ALA A 247 15.34 -17.41 -9.37
C ALA A 247 14.37 -17.01 -8.23
N CYS A 248 14.58 -15.83 -7.62
CA CYS A 248 13.63 -15.28 -6.65
C CYS A 248 12.31 -14.89 -7.35
N ILE A 249 12.39 -14.22 -8.50
CA ILE A 249 11.22 -13.82 -9.30
C ILE A 249 10.37 -15.04 -9.66
N ASP A 250 10.99 -16.12 -10.13
CA ASP A 250 10.27 -17.33 -10.54
C ASP A 250 9.47 -17.97 -9.38
N ARG A 251 10.08 -18.05 -8.19
CA ARG A 251 9.37 -18.55 -6.99
C ARG A 251 8.22 -17.63 -6.55
N LEU A 252 8.39 -16.32 -6.65
CA LEU A 252 7.32 -15.35 -6.38
C LEU A 252 6.17 -15.52 -7.37
N THR A 253 6.48 -15.68 -8.65
CA THR A 253 5.49 -15.89 -9.71
C THR A 253 4.61 -17.10 -9.45
N ASP A 254 5.22 -18.24 -9.07
CA ASP A 254 4.49 -19.45 -8.76
C ASP A 254 3.54 -19.26 -7.57
N PHE A 255 4.03 -18.68 -6.46
CA PHE A 255 3.21 -18.44 -5.27
C PHE A 255 2.07 -17.45 -5.54
N ILE A 256 2.35 -16.32 -6.21
CA ILE A 256 1.35 -15.29 -6.49
C ILE A 256 0.21 -15.86 -7.34
N ASN A 257 0.53 -16.63 -8.38
CA ASN A 257 -0.48 -17.16 -9.30
C ASN A 257 -1.22 -18.38 -8.74
N GLN A 258 -0.53 -19.27 -8.02
CA GLN A 258 -1.10 -20.54 -7.55
C GLN A 258 -1.70 -20.49 -6.14
N VAL A 259 -1.32 -19.47 -5.35
CA VAL A 259 -1.75 -19.36 -3.95
C VAL A 259 -2.45 -18.03 -3.70
N TYR A 260 -1.78 -16.91 -3.82
CA TYR A 260 -2.33 -15.62 -3.43
C TYR A 260 -3.59 -15.24 -4.22
N LYS A 261 -3.57 -15.39 -5.54
CA LYS A 261 -4.72 -15.12 -6.42
C LYS A 261 -5.92 -16.00 -6.07
N VAL A 262 -5.68 -17.27 -5.77
CA VAL A 262 -6.71 -18.24 -5.38
C VAL A 262 -7.31 -17.87 -4.03
N ASP A 263 -6.47 -17.55 -3.03
CA ASP A 263 -6.94 -17.18 -1.68
C ASP A 263 -7.83 -15.95 -1.69
N ALA A 264 -7.50 -14.92 -2.50
CA ALA A 264 -8.32 -13.73 -2.63
C ALA A 264 -9.72 -14.07 -3.22
N ALA A 265 -9.79 -14.93 -4.21
CA ALA A 265 -11.05 -15.40 -4.77
C ALA A 265 -11.86 -16.25 -3.76
N VAL A 266 -11.18 -17.09 -2.96
CA VAL A 266 -11.79 -17.88 -1.88
C VAL A 266 -12.40 -16.96 -0.82
N PHE A 267 -11.68 -15.92 -0.38
CA PHE A 267 -12.22 -14.97 0.60
C PHE A 267 -13.46 -14.26 0.06
N ALA A 268 -13.44 -13.83 -1.19
CA ALA A 268 -14.60 -13.22 -1.83
C ALA A 268 -15.81 -14.20 -1.91
N ALA A 269 -15.54 -15.48 -2.15
CA ALA A 269 -16.58 -16.52 -2.25
C ALA A 269 -17.25 -16.82 -0.89
N TYR A 270 -16.50 -16.81 0.22
CA TYR A 270 -17.05 -17.12 1.55
C TYR A 270 -17.62 -15.91 2.28
N TYR A 271 -17.33 -14.69 1.84
CA TYR A 271 -17.77 -13.44 2.45
C TYR A 271 -18.50 -12.50 1.46
N PRO A 272 -19.50 -12.99 0.71
CA PRO A 272 -20.12 -12.22 -0.38
C PRO A 272 -20.77 -10.92 0.10
N GLU A 273 -21.20 -10.80 1.35
CA GLU A 273 -21.75 -9.57 1.92
C GLU A 273 -20.72 -8.42 1.93
N TRP A 274 -19.43 -8.75 2.01
CA TRP A 274 -18.34 -7.77 2.00
C TRP A 274 -18.00 -7.24 0.61
N LEU A 275 -18.67 -7.74 -0.43
CA LEU A 275 -18.69 -7.16 -1.78
C LEU A 275 -19.68 -5.99 -1.92
N SER A 276 -20.41 -5.64 -0.85
CA SER A 276 -21.35 -4.51 -0.82
C SER A 276 -21.06 -3.50 0.30
N LEU A 277 -20.21 -3.85 1.28
CA LEU A 277 -19.82 -3.03 2.41
C LEU A 277 -18.47 -2.34 2.14
N GLY A 278 -18.27 -1.16 2.72
CA GLY A 278 -16.99 -0.46 2.63
C GLY A 278 -16.85 0.51 1.46
N LYS A 279 -17.95 1.02 0.91
CA LYS A 279 -17.97 2.01 -0.19
C LYS A 279 -17.41 3.35 0.26
N THR A 280 -16.71 4.05 -0.64
CA THR A 280 -16.24 5.42 -0.49
C THR A 280 -16.97 6.36 -1.46
N SER A 281 -16.40 7.54 -1.74
CA SER A 281 -16.93 8.48 -2.73
C SER A 281 -17.05 7.91 -4.16
N GLY A 282 -16.32 6.82 -4.45
CA GLY A 282 -16.20 6.29 -5.80
C GLY A 282 -15.28 7.10 -6.73
N ASN A 283 -14.64 8.15 -6.23
CA ASN A 283 -13.64 8.88 -6.99
C ASN A 283 -12.29 8.18 -6.80
N TYR A 284 -11.70 7.70 -7.88
CA TYR A 284 -10.46 6.91 -7.89
C TYR A 284 -9.37 7.62 -8.68
N LEU A 285 -8.18 7.74 -8.09
CA LEU A 285 -7.03 8.38 -8.72
C LEU A 285 -5.81 7.45 -8.64
N SER A 286 -5.20 7.19 -9.79
CA SER A 286 -3.96 6.40 -9.94
C SER A 286 -3.06 7.07 -10.97
N VAL A 287 -1.74 7.00 -10.79
CA VAL A 287 -0.75 7.53 -11.74
C VAL A 287 -0.05 6.40 -12.47
N PRO A 288 0.49 6.65 -13.69
CA PRO A 288 1.26 5.63 -14.40
C PRO A 288 2.55 5.31 -13.63
N GLU A 289 3.02 4.05 -13.72
CA GLU A 289 4.24 3.62 -13.01
C GLU A 289 5.08 2.66 -13.86
N TYR A 290 6.31 2.44 -13.41
CA TYR A 290 7.34 1.62 -14.05
C TYR A 290 7.78 2.18 -15.42
N PRO A 291 8.46 3.35 -15.44
CA PRO A 291 8.97 3.94 -16.66
C PRO A 291 9.99 3.02 -17.34
N ILE A 292 9.94 2.96 -18.68
CA ILE A 292 10.79 2.07 -19.50
C ILE A 292 11.76 2.82 -20.40
N ASP A 293 11.78 4.14 -20.33
CA ASP A 293 12.70 5.00 -21.07
C ASP A 293 13.38 6.04 -20.16
N ALA A 294 14.44 6.67 -20.69
CA ALA A 294 15.22 7.64 -19.96
C ALA A 294 14.49 8.96 -19.67
N ASP A 295 13.46 9.26 -20.45
CA ASP A 295 12.69 10.51 -20.37
C ASP A 295 11.42 10.38 -19.53
N ASN A 296 11.17 9.21 -18.92
CA ASN A 296 9.94 8.88 -18.18
C ASN A 296 8.66 9.18 -19.00
N SER A 297 8.67 8.85 -20.28
CA SER A 297 7.57 9.12 -21.20
C SER A 297 6.67 7.91 -21.47
N LYS A 298 7.16 6.70 -21.16
CA LYS A 298 6.45 5.42 -21.37
C LYS A 298 6.46 4.61 -20.09
N PHE A 299 5.31 4.09 -19.73
CA PHE A 299 5.09 3.36 -18.48
C PHE A 299 4.47 1.98 -18.75
N MET A 300 4.74 1.03 -17.86
CA MET A 300 4.19 -0.32 -17.94
C MET A 300 2.81 -0.44 -17.29
N LEU A 301 2.49 0.40 -16.30
CA LEU A 301 1.14 0.54 -15.74
C LEU A 301 0.54 1.86 -16.16
N LYS A 302 -0.75 1.85 -16.49
CA LYS A 302 -1.52 3.03 -16.85
C LYS A 302 -2.11 3.70 -15.61
N GLY A 303 -2.17 5.03 -15.63
CA GLY A 303 -2.87 5.83 -14.65
C GLY A 303 -4.18 6.39 -15.18
N GLY A 304 -4.97 6.97 -14.28
CA GLY A 304 -6.21 7.62 -14.65
C GLY A 304 -7.00 8.16 -13.47
N TYR A 305 -8.12 8.78 -13.79
CA TYR A 305 -9.10 9.27 -12.83
C TYR A 305 -10.50 8.80 -13.23
N VAL A 306 -11.24 8.26 -12.26
CA VAL A 306 -12.64 7.80 -12.40
C VAL A 306 -13.49 8.51 -11.36
N GLU A 307 -14.68 8.98 -11.73
CA GLU A 307 -15.61 9.65 -10.83
C GLU A 307 -16.83 8.78 -10.49
N ASN A 308 -17.27 8.84 -9.25
CA ASN A 308 -18.51 8.23 -8.75
C ASN A 308 -18.63 6.72 -9.05
N GLY A 309 -17.51 6.03 -9.24
CA GLY A 309 -17.47 4.62 -9.60
C GLY A 309 -17.88 4.30 -11.04
N ASP A 310 -18.15 5.30 -11.84
CA ASP A 310 -18.56 5.13 -13.24
C ASP A 310 -17.33 5.11 -14.16
N LEU A 311 -16.98 3.92 -14.67
CA LEU A 311 -15.84 3.73 -15.56
C LEU A 311 -15.96 4.54 -16.86
N SER A 312 -17.17 4.96 -17.28
CA SER A 312 -17.36 5.81 -18.46
C SER A 312 -16.84 7.23 -18.28
N THR A 313 -16.62 7.65 -17.03
CA THR A 313 -16.04 8.98 -16.69
C THR A 313 -14.51 8.98 -16.77
N PHE A 314 -13.90 7.86 -17.12
CA PHE A 314 -12.45 7.68 -17.10
C PHE A 314 -11.73 8.78 -17.89
N ARG A 315 -10.78 9.41 -17.21
CA ARG A 315 -9.81 10.33 -17.79
C ARG A 315 -8.41 9.70 -17.68
N PRO A 316 -7.72 9.42 -18.80
CA PRO A 316 -6.37 8.88 -18.77
C PRO A 316 -5.38 9.89 -18.19
N ILE A 317 -4.37 9.38 -17.49
CA ILE A 317 -3.18 10.07 -17.02
C ILE A 317 -1.99 9.31 -17.59
N ASP A 318 -1.38 9.86 -18.65
CA ASP A 318 -0.33 9.19 -19.41
C ASP A 318 1.08 9.54 -18.91
N GLN A 319 1.20 10.58 -18.09
CA GLN A 319 2.47 11.05 -17.54
C GLN A 319 2.35 11.21 -16.01
N GLN A 320 3.41 10.86 -15.27
CA GLN A 320 3.43 11.08 -13.81
C GLN A 320 3.30 12.57 -13.47
N LYS A 321 3.99 13.44 -14.19
CA LYS A 321 3.88 14.89 -14.06
C LYS A 321 2.85 15.48 -15.04
N ASP A 322 1.65 14.93 -15.07
CA ASP A 322 0.54 15.51 -15.84
C ASP A 322 0.07 16.81 -15.16
N GLU A 323 -0.12 17.87 -15.95
CA GLU A 323 -0.54 19.19 -15.45
C GLU A 323 -1.89 19.11 -14.73
N PHE A 324 -2.78 18.23 -15.17
CA PHE A 324 -4.05 17.97 -14.51
C PHE A 324 -3.85 17.40 -13.10
N VAL A 325 -2.91 16.44 -12.93
CA VAL A 325 -2.60 15.87 -11.61
C VAL A 325 -1.96 16.93 -10.70
N VAL A 326 -0.95 17.62 -11.22
CA VAL A 326 -0.19 18.63 -10.46
C VAL A 326 -1.09 19.75 -9.96
N LYS A 327 -1.98 20.27 -10.80
CA LYS A 327 -2.90 21.38 -10.44
C LYS A 327 -4.09 20.93 -9.60
N GLY A 328 -4.45 19.65 -9.64
CA GLY A 328 -5.63 19.12 -8.95
C GLY A 328 -5.44 18.93 -7.45
N ILE A 329 -4.19 18.77 -6.99
CA ILE A 329 -3.89 18.37 -5.62
C ILE A 329 -3.81 19.59 -4.70
N LYS A 330 -4.61 19.57 -3.63
CA LYS A 330 -4.52 20.50 -2.51
C LYS A 330 -4.68 19.74 -1.19
N GLU A 331 -4.11 20.27 -0.11
CA GLU A 331 -4.22 19.72 1.24
C GLU A 331 -4.83 20.73 2.19
N SER A 332 -5.93 20.38 2.87
CA SER A 332 -6.59 21.19 3.89
C SER A 332 -6.12 20.79 5.30
N GLY A 333 -5.86 21.77 6.14
CA GLY A 333 -5.59 21.63 7.57
C GLY A 333 -6.79 21.88 8.47
N LYS A 334 -7.99 22.15 7.91
CA LYS A 334 -9.18 22.55 8.68
C LYS A 334 -9.48 21.63 9.86
N HIS A 335 -9.46 20.31 9.65
CA HIS A 335 -9.71 19.31 10.69
C HIS A 335 -8.42 18.63 11.20
N ALA A 336 -7.25 19.15 10.80
CA ALA A 336 -5.96 18.66 11.26
C ALA A 336 -5.25 19.68 12.17
N TRP A 337 -4.42 19.19 13.09
CA TRP A 337 -3.70 20.01 14.08
C TRP A 337 -2.55 20.80 13.46
N TYR A 338 -2.86 21.69 12.51
CA TYR A 338 -1.95 22.66 11.90
C TYR A 338 -2.52 24.07 11.99
N GLU A 339 -1.67 25.09 11.79
CA GLU A 339 -2.09 26.50 11.84
C GLU A 339 -2.93 26.89 10.63
N ASP A 340 -2.60 26.34 9.44
CA ASP A 340 -3.21 26.71 8.19
C ASP A 340 -4.45 25.83 7.93
N ASP A 341 -5.63 26.43 7.86
CA ASP A 341 -6.91 25.75 7.62
C ASP A 341 -7.25 25.68 6.12
N GLU A 342 -6.79 26.67 5.34
CA GLU A 342 -7.07 26.78 3.90
C GLU A 342 -6.36 25.69 3.08
N PRO A 343 -6.99 25.16 2.03
CA PRO A 343 -6.37 24.16 1.17
C PRO A 343 -5.26 24.77 0.31
N LEU A 344 -4.03 24.31 0.52
CA LEU A 344 -2.84 24.77 -0.19
C LEU A 344 -2.35 23.74 -1.20
N GLU A 345 -1.79 24.21 -2.32
CA GLU A 345 -1.00 23.37 -3.22
C GLU A 345 0.30 22.93 -2.51
N PRO A 346 0.83 21.71 -2.77
CA PRO A 346 1.94 21.19 -1.96
C PRO A 346 3.23 22.03 -2.04
N TRP A 347 3.56 22.70 -3.15
CA TRP A 347 4.73 23.59 -3.20
C TRP A 347 4.62 24.80 -2.28
N ALA A 348 3.40 25.30 -2.05
CA ALA A 348 3.11 26.37 -1.10
C ALA A 348 2.72 25.84 0.28
N GLY A 349 2.60 24.51 0.43
CA GLY A 349 2.23 23.86 1.67
C GLY A 349 3.23 24.14 2.78
N LEU A 350 2.70 24.34 3.98
CA LEU A 350 3.49 24.60 5.19
C LEU A 350 3.19 23.54 6.24
N THR A 351 4.24 23.09 6.92
CA THR A 351 4.11 22.13 8.04
C THR A 351 4.31 22.89 9.34
N ARG A 352 3.22 23.54 9.80
CA ARG A 352 3.16 24.32 11.05
C ARG A 352 2.23 23.64 12.04
N PRO A 353 2.76 22.76 12.91
CA PRO A 353 1.94 22.00 13.84
C PRO A 353 1.35 22.90 14.93
N LYS A 354 0.06 22.65 15.26
CA LYS A 354 -0.65 23.32 16.33
C LYS A 354 -1.66 22.38 16.97
N TYR A 355 -1.28 21.71 18.03
CA TYR A 355 -2.17 20.82 18.76
C TYR A 355 -3.20 21.62 19.57
N THR A 356 -4.49 21.32 19.39
CA THR A 356 -5.61 22.00 20.06
C THR A 356 -6.50 21.06 20.84
N GLY A 357 -6.10 19.79 20.98
CA GLY A 357 -6.95 18.74 21.53
C GLY A 357 -7.98 18.24 20.53
N TRP A 358 -8.69 17.17 20.88
CA TRP A 358 -9.74 16.56 20.08
C TRP A 358 -11.02 17.41 20.10
N GLN A 359 -11.59 17.67 18.92
CA GLN A 359 -12.86 18.39 18.73
C GLN A 359 -13.61 17.73 17.58
N ASP A 360 -14.76 17.13 17.84
CA ASP A 360 -15.53 16.36 16.84
C ASP A 360 -15.85 17.15 15.56
N ASP A 361 -16.23 18.41 15.72
CA ASP A 361 -16.54 19.33 14.61
C ASP A 361 -15.36 20.27 14.29
N GLY A 362 -14.22 20.10 14.95
CA GLY A 362 -13.01 20.88 14.78
C GLY A 362 -11.82 20.02 14.35
N LYS A 363 -10.69 20.17 15.03
CA LYS A 363 -9.46 19.43 14.73
C LYS A 363 -9.38 18.14 15.56
N TYR A 364 -9.15 17.00 14.90
CA TYR A 364 -9.08 15.70 15.57
C TYR A 364 -8.01 14.75 15.01
N SER A 365 -7.17 15.21 14.07
CA SER A 365 -6.15 14.37 13.43
C SER A 365 -4.85 15.13 13.21
N TRP A 366 -3.71 14.43 13.14
CA TRP A 366 -2.47 14.97 12.59
C TRP A 366 -2.36 14.79 11.07
N VAL A 367 -3.26 14.03 10.45
CA VAL A 367 -3.30 13.86 8.99
C VAL A 367 -4.02 15.06 8.37
N LYS A 368 -3.44 15.67 7.34
CA LYS A 368 -4.14 16.65 6.50
C LYS A 368 -5.18 15.95 5.62
N ALA A 369 -6.11 16.71 5.06
CA ALA A 369 -7.12 16.21 4.12
C ALA A 369 -6.77 16.62 2.68
N PRO A 370 -6.13 15.74 1.88
CA PRO A 370 -5.92 16.01 0.47
C PRO A 370 -7.23 15.94 -0.31
N THR A 371 -7.38 16.83 -1.29
CA THR A 371 -8.47 16.82 -2.28
C THR A 371 -7.91 16.86 -3.69
N PHE A 372 -8.67 16.32 -4.64
CA PHE A 372 -8.38 16.41 -6.05
C PHE A 372 -9.48 17.23 -6.74
N TYR A 373 -9.12 18.45 -7.16
CA TYR A 373 -10.11 19.45 -7.60
C TYR A 373 -11.27 19.65 -6.60
N GLY A 374 -10.94 19.69 -5.30
CA GLY A 374 -11.91 19.86 -4.22
C GLY A 374 -12.75 18.61 -3.91
N LYS A 375 -12.49 17.47 -4.55
CA LYS A 375 -13.19 16.20 -4.29
C LYS A 375 -12.37 15.28 -3.41
N VAL A 376 -13.05 14.57 -2.53
CA VAL A 376 -12.45 13.43 -1.79
C VAL A 376 -12.23 12.28 -2.77
N VAL A 377 -11.03 11.74 -2.81
CA VAL A 377 -10.67 10.61 -3.67
C VAL A 377 -10.07 9.47 -2.85
N GLU A 378 -10.30 8.24 -3.30
CA GLU A 378 -9.60 7.05 -2.83
C GLU A 378 -8.43 6.79 -3.76
N VAL A 379 -7.25 6.53 -3.19
CA VAL A 379 -6.06 6.03 -3.89
C VAL A 379 -5.72 4.63 -3.41
N GLY A 380 -4.91 3.91 -4.15
CA GLY A 380 -4.45 2.58 -3.77
C GLY A 380 -4.94 1.48 -4.70
N PRO A 381 -4.83 0.22 -4.25
CA PRO A 381 -5.08 -0.92 -5.12
C PRO A 381 -6.46 -0.97 -5.77
N LEU A 382 -7.51 -0.47 -5.08
CA LEU A 382 -8.83 -0.37 -5.71
C LEU A 382 -8.86 0.72 -6.79
N ALA A 383 -8.26 1.89 -6.53
CA ALA A 383 -8.15 2.96 -7.53
C ALA A 383 -7.36 2.49 -8.75
N TYR A 384 -6.23 1.80 -8.54
CA TYR A 384 -5.47 1.15 -9.60
C TYR A 384 -6.35 0.20 -10.43
N LEU A 385 -7.08 -0.71 -9.76
CA LEU A 385 -7.95 -1.67 -10.45
C LEU A 385 -9.02 -0.97 -11.29
N MET A 386 -9.73 0.00 -10.71
CA MET A 386 -10.82 0.71 -11.40
C MET A 386 -10.31 1.53 -12.59
N CYS A 387 -9.20 2.25 -12.43
CA CYS A 387 -8.55 2.98 -13.52
C CYS A 387 -7.98 2.04 -14.59
N GLY A 388 -7.36 0.92 -14.19
CA GLY A 388 -6.82 -0.07 -15.11
C GLY A 388 -7.90 -0.79 -15.95
N LEU A 389 -9.04 -1.12 -15.34
CA LEU A 389 -10.20 -1.67 -16.05
C LEU A 389 -10.77 -0.65 -17.05
N ALA A 390 -10.93 0.60 -16.63
CA ALA A 390 -11.41 1.68 -17.49
C ALA A 390 -10.45 1.99 -18.65
N ALA A 391 -9.14 1.94 -18.39
CA ALA A 391 -8.09 2.12 -19.40
C ALA A 391 -7.93 0.91 -20.35
N ASN A 392 -8.62 -0.20 -20.08
CA ASN A 392 -8.37 -1.49 -20.73
C ASN A 392 -6.87 -1.88 -20.66
N ASP A 393 -6.26 -1.69 -19.48
CA ASP A 393 -4.86 -2.02 -19.25
C ASP A 393 -4.66 -3.54 -19.24
N THR A 394 -3.83 -4.03 -20.16
CA THR A 394 -3.75 -5.48 -20.45
C THR A 394 -3.42 -6.33 -19.23
N PRO A 395 -2.35 -6.06 -18.41
CA PRO A 395 -2.06 -6.89 -17.26
C PRO A 395 -3.18 -6.83 -16.21
N THR A 396 -3.76 -5.65 -15.95
CA THR A 396 -4.86 -5.47 -14.99
C THR A 396 -6.08 -6.28 -15.40
N VAL A 397 -6.51 -6.15 -16.66
CA VAL A 397 -7.69 -6.85 -17.19
C VAL A 397 -7.49 -8.37 -17.21
N SER A 398 -6.30 -8.84 -17.61
CA SER A 398 -5.98 -10.27 -17.65
C SER A 398 -6.08 -10.89 -16.24
N HIS A 399 -5.36 -10.35 -15.27
CA HIS A 399 -5.35 -10.90 -13.91
C HIS A 399 -6.68 -10.77 -13.20
N PHE A 400 -7.43 -9.68 -13.44
CA PHE A 400 -8.78 -9.56 -12.93
C PHE A 400 -9.72 -10.63 -13.50
N ASN A 401 -9.67 -10.90 -14.80
CA ASN A 401 -10.48 -11.94 -15.44
C ASN A 401 -10.12 -13.35 -14.96
N GLU A 402 -8.85 -13.63 -14.70
CA GLU A 402 -8.42 -14.90 -14.11
C GLU A 402 -8.98 -15.07 -12.69
N LEU A 403 -8.85 -14.06 -11.82
CA LEU A 403 -9.40 -14.08 -10.47
C LEU A 403 -10.92 -14.23 -10.49
N LYS A 404 -11.60 -13.47 -11.36
CA LYS A 404 -13.04 -13.56 -11.58
C LYS A 404 -13.46 -14.97 -12.01
N GLY A 405 -12.71 -15.61 -12.92
CA GLY A 405 -12.96 -16.99 -13.34
C GLY A 405 -12.83 -18.01 -12.19
N ILE A 406 -11.88 -17.81 -11.28
CA ILE A 406 -11.76 -18.64 -10.06
C ILE A 406 -13.00 -18.43 -9.17
N TYR A 407 -13.39 -17.17 -8.93
CA TYR A 407 -14.57 -16.83 -8.13
C TYR A 407 -15.86 -17.46 -8.72
N GLU A 408 -16.05 -17.35 -10.05
CA GLU A 408 -17.19 -17.94 -10.75
C GLU A 408 -17.21 -19.47 -10.61
N LYS A 409 -16.05 -20.12 -10.70
CA LYS A 409 -15.92 -21.57 -10.52
C LYS A 409 -16.28 -22.01 -9.09
N LEU A 410 -15.95 -21.19 -8.08
CA LEU A 410 -16.24 -21.50 -6.68
C LEU A 410 -17.69 -21.23 -6.29
N THR A 411 -18.34 -20.22 -6.87
CA THR A 411 -19.65 -19.73 -6.43
C THR A 411 -20.79 -19.98 -7.41
N GLY A 412 -20.50 -20.19 -8.69
CA GLY A 412 -21.46 -20.17 -9.78
C GLY A 412 -21.99 -18.76 -10.12
N ASN A 413 -21.48 -17.71 -9.50
CA ASN A 413 -21.88 -16.31 -9.69
C ASN A 413 -20.79 -15.50 -10.37
N THR A 414 -21.16 -14.49 -11.15
CA THR A 414 -20.23 -13.56 -11.78
C THR A 414 -19.92 -12.39 -10.82
N LEU A 415 -18.63 -12.07 -10.68
CA LEU A 415 -18.18 -10.87 -9.98
C LEU A 415 -18.39 -9.64 -10.89
N THR A 416 -19.18 -8.67 -10.44
CA THR A 416 -19.48 -7.44 -11.19
C THR A 416 -18.58 -6.28 -10.78
N THR A 417 -18.43 -5.28 -11.64
CA THR A 417 -17.63 -4.08 -11.38
C THR A 417 -18.19 -3.28 -10.19
N ASP A 418 -19.53 -3.22 -10.03
CA ASP A 418 -20.16 -2.52 -8.89
C ASP A 418 -19.78 -3.15 -7.54
N GLN A 419 -19.59 -4.47 -7.50
CA GLN A 419 -19.16 -5.18 -6.30
C GLN A 419 -17.71 -4.88 -5.90
N LEU A 420 -16.90 -4.32 -6.81
CA LEU A 420 -15.53 -3.90 -6.50
C LEU A 420 -15.49 -2.63 -5.61
N HIS A 421 -16.55 -1.80 -5.60
CA HIS A 421 -16.65 -0.65 -4.70
C HIS A 421 -16.90 -1.10 -3.26
N SER A 422 -15.93 -1.81 -2.65
CA SER A 422 -16.14 -2.50 -1.37
C SER A 422 -14.84 -2.82 -0.64
N THR A 423 -14.97 -3.30 0.59
CA THR A 423 -13.87 -3.85 1.40
C THR A 423 -13.15 -4.99 0.66
N LEU A 424 -13.87 -5.97 0.13
CA LEU A 424 -13.27 -7.06 -0.64
C LEU A 424 -12.77 -6.60 -2.01
N GLY A 425 -13.37 -5.58 -2.60
CA GLY A 425 -12.85 -4.97 -3.83
C GLY A 425 -11.42 -4.42 -3.65
N ARG A 426 -11.08 -3.87 -2.48
CA ARG A 426 -9.70 -3.46 -2.16
C ARG A 426 -8.76 -4.66 -2.06
N ILE A 427 -9.20 -5.76 -1.47
CA ILE A 427 -8.43 -7.02 -1.42
C ILE A 427 -8.19 -7.57 -2.83
N ILE A 428 -9.23 -7.63 -3.66
CA ILE A 428 -9.15 -8.06 -5.06
C ILE A 428 -8.21 -7.13 -5.85
N GLY A 429 -8.39 -5.82 -5.72
CA GLY A 429 -7.56 -4.82 -6.40
C GLY A 429 -6.08 -4.97 -6.05
N ARG A 430 -5.77 -5.21 -4.78
CA ARG A 430 -4.40 -5.45 -4.30
C ARG A 430 -3.81 -6.73 -4.88
N THR A 431 -4.61 -7.78 -4.97
CA THR A 431 -4.17 -9.05 -5.57
C THR A 431 -3.88 -8.88 -7.06
N VAL A 432 -4.77 -8.23 -7.81
CA VAL A 432 -4.57 -7.93 -9.23
C VAL A 432 -3.34 -7.05 -9.43
N HIS A 433 -3.16 -6.03 -8.60
CA HIS A 433 -1.98 -5.16 -8.64
C HIS A 433 -0.68 -5.96 -8.38
N CYS A 434 -0.68 -6.85 -7.39
CA CYS A 434 0.47 -7.73 -7.11
C CYS A 434 0.82 -8.62 -8.31
N CYS A 435 -0.18 -9.22 -8.96
CA CYS A 435 0.02 -10.06 -10.14
C CYS A 435 0.62 -9.25 -11.30
N ALA A 436 0.06 -8.07 -11.60
CA ALA A 436 0.55 -7.19 -12.66
C ALA A 436 1.99 -6.72 -12.40
N ILE A 437 2.30 -6.34 -11.16
CA ILE A 437 3.66 -5.95 -10.76
C ILE A 437 4.66 -7.11 -10.89
N ASN A 438 4.23 -8.34 -10.62
CA ASN A 438 5.08 -9.51 -10.79
C ASN A 438 5.46 -9.76 -12.26
N ASP A 439 4.52 -9.58 -13.19
CA ASP A 439 4.82 -9.63 -14.61
C ASP A 439 5.78 -8.52 -15.03
N ILE A 440 5.59 -7.31 -14.49
CA ILE A 440 6.48 -6.17 -14.72
C ILE A 440 7.87 -6.44 -14.16
N LEU A 441 8.00 -7.00 -12.96
CA LEU A 441 9.29 -7.36 -12.37
C LEU A 441 10.07 -8.32 -13.28
N SER A 442 9.40 -9.32 -13.83
CA SER A 442 9.98 -10.28 -14.79
C SER A 442 10.39 -9.59 -16.09
N ALA A 443 9.55 -8.72 -16.64
CA ALA A 443 9.84 -7.97 -17.87
C ALA A 443 11.00 -6.98 -17.68
N GLN A 444 11.05 -6.27 -16.56
CA GLN A 444 12.13 -5.32 -16.24
C GLN A 444 13.49 -6.03 -16.09
N TRP A 445 13.49 -7.22 -15.49
CA TRP A 445 14.69 -8.06 -15.45
C TRP A 445 15.16 -8.40 -16.87
N GLN A 446 14.27 -8.83 -17.75
CA GLN A 446 14.61 -9.16 -19.15
C GLN A 446 15.10 -7.93 -19.90
N MET A 447 14.45 -6.78 -19.76
CA MET A 447 14.85 -5.52 -20.38
C MET A 447 16.27 -5.10 -19.96
N LEU A 448 16.62 -5.27 -18.68
CA LEU A 448 17.97 -5.00 -18.20
C LEU A 448 19.00 -5.93 -18.84
N ILE A 449 18.70 -7.24 -18.90
CA ILE A 449 19.58 -8.24 -19.56
C ILE A 449 19.78 -7.91 -21.04
N ASP A 450 18.71 -7.59 -21.75
CA ASP A 450 18.76 -7.26 -23.17
C ASP A 450 19.58 -5.99 -23.45
N ASN A 451 19.53 -5.01 -22.54
CA ASN A 451 20.29 -3.78 -22.68
C ASN A 451 21.78 -4.00 -22.37
N ILE A 452 22.09 -4.78 -21.34
CA ILE A 452 23.45 -5.22 -21.01
C ILE A 452 24.05 -6.02 -22.19
N ALA A 453 23.29 -6.90 -22.81
CA ALA A 453 23.73 -7.69 -23.98
C ALA A 453 24.04 -6.82 -25.21
N LYS A 454 23.45 -5.63 -25.32
CA LYS A 454 23.78 -4.63 -26.33
C LYS A 454 25.05 -3.81 -26.00
N GLY A 455 25.66 -4.04 -24.84
CA GLY A 455 26.88 -3.38 -24.39
C GLY A 455 26.64 -2.12 -23.55
N ASP A 456 25.39 -1.78 -23.21
CA ASP A 456 25.12 -0.64 -22.32
C ASP A 456 25.18 -1.07 -20.84
N MET A 457 26.20 -0.57 -20.14
CA MET A 457 26.45 -0.79 -18.72
C MET A 457 26.20 0.47 -17.90
N THR A 458 25.64 1.54 -18.51
CA THR A 458 25.47 2.84 -17.86
C THR A 458 24.37 2.77 -16.81
N ALA A 459 24.71 3.05 -15.55
CA ALA A 459 23.77 3.06 -14.42
C ALA A 459 23.69 4.42 -13.70
N TYR A 460 24.55 5.37 -14.08
CA TYR A 460 24.65 6.68 -13.43
C TYR A 460 25.15 7.75 -14.40
N ILE A 461 24.53 8.93 -14.36
CA ILE A 461 24.99 10.16 -15.03
C ILE A 461 25.14 11.23 -13.95
N LYS A 462 26.37 11.74 -13.77
CA LYS A 462 26.63 12.81 -12.81
C LYS A 462 25.79 14.04 -13.15
N THR A 463 25.05 14.54 -12.18
CA THR A 463 24.27 15.77 -12.29
C THR A 463 24.62 16.70 -11.14
N ASP A 464 24.95 17.95 -11.45
CA ASP A 464 25.29 18.95 -10.44
C ASP A 464 24.04 19.71 -10.00
N ILE A 465 23.94 19.98 -8.70
CA ILE A 465 22.86 20.82 -8.15
C ILE A 465 23.18 22.29 -8.47
N PRO A 466 22.26 23.05 -9.10
CA PRO A 466 22.47 24.47 -9.36
C PRO A 466 22.71 25.26 -8.07
N ALA A 467 23.79 26.03 -8.04
CA ALA A 467 24.21 26.78 -6.84
C ALA A 467 23.37 28.03 -6.57
N ASN A 468 22.68 28.56 -7.59
CA ASN A 468 21.88 29.78 -7.50
C ASN A 468 20.53 29.58 -8.21
N GLY A 469 19.49 30.28 -7.73
CA GLY A 469 18.16 30.25 -8.30
C GLY A 469 17.18 29.39 -7.51
N GLU A 470 15.91 29.44 -7.91
CA GLU A 470 14.82 28.64 -7.34
C GLU A 470 14.35 27.61 -8.36
N PHE A 471 14.25 26.35 -7.94
CA PHE A 471 13.82 25.22 -8.76
C PHE A 471 12.74 24.45 -8.02
N ARG A 472 11.67 24.08 -8.73
CA ARG A 472 10.56 23.32 -8.19
C ARG A 472 10.46 21.98 -8.92
N GLY A 473 10.30 20.91 -8.16
CA GLY A 473 10.13 19.59 -8.73
C GLY A 473 9.10 18.78 -7.99
N VAL A 474 8.55 17.78 -8.68
CA VAL A 474 7.63 16.81 -8.12
C VAL A 474 7.98 15.40 -8.63
N GLY A 475 8.01 14.45 -7.71
CA GLY A 475 8.07 13.03 -8.02
C GLY A 475 6.75 12.37 -7.68
N PHE A 476 6.21 11.61 -8.61
CA PHE A 476 5.03 10.76 -8.41
C PHE A 476 5.38 9.29 -8.51
N GLY A 477 4.56 8.44 -7.91
CA GLY A 477 4.59 7.00 -8.10
C GLY A 477 3.34 6.31 -7.59
N GLU A 478 2.92 5.26 -8.31
CA GLU A 478 1.92 4.31 -7.85
C GLU A 478 2.64 3.25 -7.02
N VAL A 479 2.51 3.35 -5.70
CA VAL A 479 3.20 2.48 -4.73
C VAL A 479 2.20 1.53 -4.05
N PRO A 480 2.60 0.58 -3.19
CA PRO A 480 1.69 -0.46 -2.67
C PRO A 480 0.35 0.04 -2.12
N ARG A 481 0.33 1.25 -1.55
CA ARG A 481 -0.86 1.84 -0.94
C ARG A 481 -1.52 2.92 -1.79
N GLY A 482 -1.00 3.16 -3.01
CA GLY A 482 -1.56 4.10 -3.98
C GLY A 482 -0.63 5.24 -4.37
N MET A 483 -1.18 6.32 -4.87
CA MET A 483 -0.44 7.47 -5.37
C MET A 483 0.35 8.17 -4.25
N LEU A 484 1.68 8.15 -4.38
CA LEU A 484 2.64 8.88 -3.57
C LEU A 484 3.21 10.05 -4.36
N SER A 485 3.30 11.24 -3.75
CA SER A 485 4.00 12.36 -4.35
C SER A 485 4.90 13.08 -3.35
N HIS A 486 6.10 13.48 -3.82
CA HIS A 486 7.04 14.32 -3.09
C HIS A 486 7.25 15.62 -3.88
N TRP A 487 7.18 16.74 -3.19
CA TRP A 487 7.24 18.08 -3.74
C TRP A 487 8.40 18.83 -3.11
N VAL A 488 9.33 19.34 -3.93
CA VAL A 488 10.53 20.00 -3.44
C VAL A 488 10.68 21.39 -4.07
N VAL A 489 11.08 22.35 -3.24
CA VAL A 489 11.58 23.66 -3.67
C VAL A 489 13.05 23.72 -3.28
N ILE A 490 13.91 23.87 -4.27
CA ILE A 490 15.37 24.03 -4.11
C ILE A 490 15.69 25.49 -4.38
N LYS A 491 16.36 26.14 -3.43
CA LYS A 491 16.81 27.53 -3.57
C LYS A 491 18.27 27.64 -3.18
N ASP A 492 19.04 28.22 -4.06
CA ASP A 492 20.48 28.45 -3.86
C ASP A 492 21.24 27.19 -3.38
N GLY A 493 20.94 26.05 -4.03
CA GLY A 493 21.55 24.76 -3.77
C GLY A 493 21.09 24.04 -2.50
N ARG A 494 20.05 24.52 -1.80
CA ARG A 494 19.49 23.94 -0.59
C ARG A 494 17.99 23.74 -0.70
N ILE A 495 17.45 22.79 0.08
CA ILE A 495 16.01 22.56 0.18
C ILE A 495 15.37 23.71 0.97
N GLU A 496 14.56 24.52 0.31
CA GLU A 496 13.80 25.61 0.92
C GLU A 496 12.47 25.10 1.49
N ASN A 497 11.76 24.27 0.72
CA ASN A 497 10.50 23.65 1.17
C ASN A 497 10.39 22.22 0.67
N TYR A 498 9.68 21.40 1.43
CA TYR A 498 9.42 20.02 1.09
C TYR A 498 8.04 19.60 1.61
N GLN A 499 7.25 18.91 0.78
CA GLN A 499 5.97 18.31 1.16
C GLN A 499 5.85 16.91 0.57
N ALA A 500 5.15 16.03 1.27
CA ALA A 500 4.86 14.68 0.81
C ALA A 500 3.36 14.39 0.97
N VAL A 501 2.66 14.21 -0.15
CA VAL A 501 1.27 13.76 -0.16
C VAL A 501 1.27 12.24 -0.38
N VAL A 502 1.00 11.52 0.70
CA VAL A 502 1.23 10.08 0.79
C VAL A 502 -0.09 9.31 0.62
N PRO A 503 -0.12 8.08 0.12
CA PRO A 503 -1.37 7.33 -0.08
C PRO A 503 -2.26 7.28 1.17
N SER A 504 -1.67 7.02 2.35
CA SER A 504 -2.44 7.00 3.60
C SER A 504 -2.86 8.39 4.07
N THR A 505 -2.25 9.49 3.57
CA THR A 505 -2.76 10.84 3.80
C THR A 505 -4.09 11.04 3.06
N TRP A 506 -4.18 10.55 1.80
CA TRP A 506 -5.43 10.56 1.04
C TRP A 506 -6.54 9.78 1.73
N ASN A 507 -6.23 8.52 2.12
CA ASN A 507 -7.24 7.58 2.58
C ASN A 507 -7.63 7.77 4.06
N ALA A 508 -6.68 8.13 4.94
CA ALA A 508 -6.90 8.36 6.37
C ALA A 508 -7.12 9.84 6.72
N GLY A 509 -7.15 10.72 5.72
CA GLY A 509 -7.44 12.14 5.92
C GLY A 509 -8.76 12.34 6.66
N PRO A 510 -8.82 13.30 7.60
CA PRO A 510 -10.07 13.71 8.23
C PRO A 510 -11.01 14.37 7.19
N ARG A 511 -12.14 14.92 7.64
CA ARG A 511 -12.99 15.72 6.78
C ARG A 511 -12.20 16.84 6.09
N ASN A 512 -12.56 17.12 4.84
CA ASN A 512 -11.95 18.19 4.06
C ASN A 512 -12.48 19.58 4.46
N GLU A 513 -12.10 20.62 3.74
CA GLU A 513 -12.54 22.00 3.95
C GLU A 513 -14.05 22.21 3.79
N GLN A 514 -14.74 21.29 3.11
CA GLN A 514 -16.20 21.27 2.90
C GLN A 514 -16.93 20.33 3.87
N ASP A 515 -16.25 19.86 4.91
CA ASP A 515 -16.76 18.91 5.91
C ASP A 515 -17.15 17.52 5.34
N GLN A 516 -16.65 17.17 4.15
CA GLN A 516 -16.85 15.86 3.55
C GLN A 516 -15.91 14.84 4.20
N MET A 517 -16.45 13.70 4.59
CA MET A 517 -15.70 12.59 5.21
C MET A 517 -14.59 12.07 4.28
N GLY A 518 -13.43 11.77 4.85
CA GLY A 518 -12.36 11.08 4.16
C GLY A 518 -12.69 9.61 3.85
N PRO A 519 -11.87 8.92 3.01
CA PRO A 519 -12.18 7.56 2.58
C PRO A 519 -12.35 6.54 3.74
N TYR A 520 -11.51 6.60 4.79
CA TYR A 520 -11.68 5.71 5.94
C TYR A 520 -13.03 5.94 6.64
N GLU A 521 -13.37 7.20 6.90
CA GLU A 521 -14.61 7.57 7.56
C GLU A 521 -15.83 7.11 6.74
N LEU A 522 -15.86 7.41 5.42
CA LEU A 522 -16.93 7.00 4.52
C LEU A 522 -17.10 5.49 4.45
N SER A 523 -15.98 4.76 4.37
CA SER A 523 -16.01 3.31 4.12
C SER A 523 -16.67 2.49 5.24
N ILE A 524 -16.66 3.00 6.47
CA ILE A 524 -17.25 2.28 7.61
C ILE A 524 -18.69 2.68 7.88
N ILE A 525 -19.22 3.74 7.25
CA ILE A 525 -20.63 4.10 7.36
C ILE A 525 -21.49 2.98 6.78
N GLY A 526 -22.56 2.64 7.51
CA GLY A 526 -23.47 1.54 7.13
C GLY A 526 -22.94 0.14 7.47
N THR A 527 -21.74 0.02 8.04
CA THR A 527 -21.19 -1.28 8.46
C THR A 527 -21.96 -1.81 9.68
N PRO A 528 -22.53 -3.04 9.62
CA PRO A 528 -23.12 -3.68 10.77
C PRO A 528 -22.04 -4.11 11.77
N VAL A 529 -22.25 -3.89 13.06
CA VAL A 529 -21.34 -4.27 14.15
C VAL A 529 -22.05 -5.24 15.06
N ALA A 530 -21.61 -6.50 15.04
CA ALA A 530 -22.25 -7.57 15.82
C ALA A 530 -21.96 -7.43 17.32
N ASP A 531 -20.74 -7.03 17.68
CA ASP A 531 -20.32 -6.79 19.06
C ASP A 531 -19.53 -5.47 19.14
N PRO A 532 -20.12 -4.39 19.70
CA PRO A 532 -19.44 -3.12 19.87
C PRO A 532 -18.21 -3.16 20.78
N THR A 533 -18.02 -4.22 21.57
CA THR A 533 -16.82 -4.42 22.40
C THR A 533 -15.69 -5.11 21.62
N LYS A 534 -16.03 -5.71 20.47
CA LYS A 534 -15.11 -6.40 19.55
C LYS A 534 -15.48 -6.03 18.10
N PRO A 535 -15.28 -4.78 17.67
CA PRO A 535 -15.78 -4.27 16.40
C PRO A 535 -14.95 -4.74 15.21
N LEU A 536 -14.86 -6.04 15.00
CA LEU A 536 -14.08 -6.69 13.95
C LEU A 536 -14.44 -6.17 12.56
N GLU A 537 -15.72 -5.87 12.34
CA GLU A 537 -16.23 -5.41 11.05
C GLU A 537 -15.65 -4.04 10.67
N VAL A 538 -15.53 -3.13 11.64
CA VAL A 538 -14.86 -1.82 11.43
C VAL A 538 -13.38 -2.03 11.14
N VAL A 539 -12.70 -2.83 11.97
CA VAL A 539 -11.26 -3.12 11.82
C VAL A 539 -10.97 -3.75 10.46
N ARG A 540 -11.80 -4.73 10.02
CA ARG A 540 -11.71 -5.40 8.71
C ARG A 540 -11.77 -4.42 7.55
N THR A 541 -12.69 -3.45 7.59
CA THR A 541 -12.80 -2.41 6.57
C THR A 541 -11.56 -1.52 6.54
N ILE A 542 -11.10 -1.04 7.68
CA ILE A 542 -9.91 -0.19 7.78
C ILE A 542 -8.66 -0.93 7.30
N HIS A 543 -8.46 -2.19 7.70
CA HIS A 543 -7.33 -2.99 7.24
C HIS A 543 -7.31 -3.19 5.73
N SER A 544 -8.47 -3.19 5.04
CA SER A 544 -8.52 -3.36 3.60
C SER A 544 -7.76 -2.27 2.82
N PHE A 545 -7.59 -1.08 3.41
CA PHE A 545 -6.80 0.01 2.84
C PHE A 545 -5.29 -0.13 3.05
N ASP A 546 -4.83 -1.01 3.96
CA ASP A 546 -3.43 -1.13 4.38
C ASP A 546 -2.89 0.17 5.02
N PRO A 547 -3.39 0.58 6.20
CA PRO A 547 -2.98 1.83 6.82
C PRO A 547 -1.47 1.90 7.09
N CYS A 548 -0.85 3.01 6.67
CA CYS A 548 0.54 3.33 6.95
C CYS A 548 0.62 4.74 7.55
N MET A 549 0.48 4.83 8.86
CA MET A 549 0.27 6.11 9.54
C MET A 549 1.56 6.90 9.78
N SER A 550 2.71 6.25 9.91
CA SER A 550 3.99 6.97 9.89
C SER A 550 4.25 7.65 8.56
N CYS A 551 3.65 7.15 7.48
CA CYS A 551 3.63 7.84 6.19
C CYS A 551 2.73 9.09 6.22
N ALA A 552 1.58 8.99 6.87
CA ALA A 552 0.56 10.04 6.88
C ALA A 552 0.83 11.15 7.92
N VAL A 553 1.66 10.87 8.95
CA VAL A 553 1.82 11.73 10.12
C VAL A 553 3.28 11.77 10.62
N HIS A 554 3.74 12.93 11.08
CA HIS A 554 5.16 13.15 11.37
C HIS A 554 5.44 14.04 12.60
N VAL A 555 5.71 13.56 13.83
CA VAL A 555 6.55 14.03 14.98
C VAL A 555 6.06 13.75 16.41
N VAL A 556 7.01 13.73 17.36
CA VAL A 556 6.84 13.83 18.82
C VAL A 556 7.05 15.27 19.26
N ASN A 557 6.14 15.83 20.09
CA ASN A 557 6.37 17.12 20.73
C ASN A 557 7.20 16.92 22.00
N THR A 558 8.40 17.47 22.03
CA THR A 558 9.35 17.38 23.16
C THR A 558 9.17 18.49 24.20
N GLU A 559 8.28 19.47 23.98
CA GLU A 559 8.24 20.66 24.85
C GLU A 559 7.34 20.52 26.08
N ASN A 560 6.36 19.60 26.12
CA ASN A 560 5.39 19.55 27.22
C ASN A 560 5.40 18.32 28.12
N GLY A 561 6.24 17.31 27.89
CA GLY A 561 6.45 16.20 28.86
C GLY A 561 5.21 15.39 29.29
N GLU A 562 4.04 15.63 28.70
CA GLU A 562 2.83 14.87 29.01
C GLU A 562 2.80 13.57 28.19
N VAL A 563 3.09 12.49 28.91
CA VAL A 563 2.85 11.12 28.42
C VAL A 563 1.37 10.82 28.64
N THR A 564 0.60 10.77 27.56
CA THR A 564 -0.76 10.21 27.64
C THR A 564 -0.63 8.69 27.79
N GLU A 565 -1.09 8.14 28.90
CA GLU A 565 -1.13 6.69 29.11
C GLU A 565 -2.00 6.03 28.05
N VAL A 566 -1.38 5.23 27.19
CA VAL A 566 -2.08 4.35 26.25
C VAL A 566 -2.39 3.06 27.00
N LYS A 567 -3.66 2.83 27.34
CA LYS A 567 -4.12 1.52 27.79
C LYS A 567 -4.23 0.61 26.59
N VAL A 568 -3.25 -0.26 26.40
CA VAL A 568 -3.35 -1.43 25.53
C VAL A 568 -4.15 -2.48 26.29
N LEU A 569 -5.36 -2.80 25.82
CA LEU A 569 -6.14 -3.93 26.30
C LEU A 569 -5.74 -5.21 25.57
#